data_65ba92524bc27f167c877587dd7d4a23
#
_entry.id   65ba92524bc27f167c877587dd7d4a23
#
_cell.length_a   1.000
_cell.length_b   1.000
_cell.length_c   1.000
_cell.angle_alpha   90.00
_cell.angle_beta   90.00
_cell.angle_gamma   90.00
#
_symmetry.space_group_name_H-M   'P 1'
#
loop_
_entity.id
_entity.type
_entity.pdbx_description
1 polymer ?
#
loop_
_entity_poly.entity_id
_entity_poly.type
_entity_poly.pdbx_seq_one_letter_code
_entity_poly.pdbx_strand_id
1 'polypeptide(L)'
;MNWLLVHPPLLGPAVLAPLAEELRRRGATVVVPDLRAAVAEAQGWPERWGAAAAEPAEAVLGFSGAGVTLPAVAAAVGARRVVWVDAVVPAESGVTVADDDIRTRIPALIAPDGRIADWTTWWGPAGLDELIPDAGLRAAIRAEGHRLPGNFYDVAVPVPDRWPEDGARYVQLSPAYEDAAAVARARGWPVVGGPEGAHLDIATDPSRVSDLLG
;
A
#
# COMPACT_ATOMS: atom_id res chain seq x y z
N MET A 1 7.10 19.58 -3.64
CA MET A 1 6.39 18.74 -2.63
C MET A 1 7.26 17.54 -2.34
N ASN A 2 7.43 17.23 -1.06
CA ASN A 2 8.19 16.06 -0.61
C ASN A 2 7.22 14.90 -0.31
N TRP A 3 7.36 13.78 -1.01
CA TRP A 3 6.51 12.60 -0.92
C TRP A 3 7.21 11.44 -0.25
N LEU A 4 6.48 10.75 0.64
CA LEU A 4 6.81 9.42 1.14
C LEU A 4 5.82 8.43 0.53
N LEU A 5 6.31 7.46 -0.25
CA LEU A 5 5.48 6.40 -0.81
C LEU A 5 5.67 5.11 -0.02
N VAL A 6 4.56 4.54 0.45
CA VAL A 6 4.53 3.36 1.32
C VAL A 6 4.01 2.18 0.52
N HIS A 7 4.89 1.20 0.27
CA HIS A 7 4.53 -0.04 -0.45
C HIS A 7 3.70 -0.99 0.43
N PRO A 8 2.92 -1.91 -0.15
CA PRO A 8 2.14 -2.85 0.65
C PRO A 8 3.03 -3.90 1.34
N PRO A 9 2.58 -4.48 2.47
CA PRO A 9 3.34 -5.51 3.20
C PRO A 9 3.72 -6.76 2.39
N LEU A 10 2.96 -7.09 1.35
CA LEU A 10 3.19 -8.26 0.47
C LEU A 10 4.18 -7.99 -0.67
N LEU A 11 4.55 -6.74 -0.91
CA LEU A 11 5.47 -6.32 -1.97
C LEU A 11 6.57 -5.44 -1.41
N GLY A 12 7.63 -5.25 -2.16
CA GLY A 12 8.68 -4.30 -1.84
C GLY A 12 8.52 -2.96 -2.59
N PRO A 13 9.50 -2.05 -2.46
CA PRO A 13 9.47 -0.71 -3.06
C PRO A 13 9.42 -0.70 -4.59
N ALA A 14 9.88 -1.76 -5.27
CA ALA A 14 9.92 -1.83 -6.74
C ALA A 14 8.55 -1.58 -7.39
N VAL A 15 7.44 -1.99 -6.74
CA VAL A 15 6.09 -1.75 -7.27
C VAL A 15 5.75 -0.27 -7.39
N LEU A 16 6.35 0.58 -6.57
CA LEU A 16 6.15 2.03 -6.55
C LEU A 16 7.22 2.81 -7.33
N ALA A 17 8.27 2.13 -7.81
CA ALA A 17 9.38 2.79 -8.50
C ALA A 17 8.92 3.59 -9.73
N PRO A 18 8.03 3.08 -10.62
CA PRO A 18 7.56 3.84 -11.77
C PRO A 18 6.84 5.14 -11.37
N LEU A 19 5.96 5.09 -10.37
CA LEU A 19 5.28 6.30 -9.88
C LEU A 19 6.28 7.28 -9.24
N ALA A 20 7.23 6.76 -8.48
CA ALA A 20 8.26 7.60 -7.85
C ALA A 20 9.12 8.33 -8.90
N GLU A 21 9.50 7.66 -9.99
CA GLU A 21 10.23 8.27 -11.11
C GLU A 21 9.38 9.32 -11.82
N GLU A 22 8.11 9.04 -12.08
CA GLU A 22 7.18 9.99 -12.71
C GLU A 22 6.99 11.25 -11.86
N LEU A 23 6.81 11.11 -10.54
CA LEU A 23 6.70 12.25 -9.63
C LEU A 23 7.99 13.07 -9.58
N ARG A 24 9.17 12.41 -9.59
CA ARG A 24 10.46 13.09 -9.67
C ARG A 24 10.62 13.85 -10.99
N ARG A 25 10.21 13.25 -12.11
CA ARG A 25 10.21 13.91 -13.42
C ARG A 25 9.33 15.17 -13.44
N ARG A 26 8.27 15.19 -12.62
CA ARG A 26 7.38 16.35 -12.41
C ARG A 26 7.91 17.33 -11.34
N GLY A 27 9.11 17.14 -10.85
CA GLY A 27 9.79 18.06 -9.91
C GLY A 27 9.52 17.80 -8.43
N ALA A 28 8.96 16.65 -8.07
CA ALA A 28 8.80 16.28 -6.66
C ALA A 28 10.07 15.63 -6.10
N THR A 29 10.27 15.77 -4.79
CA THR A 29 11.20 14.91 -4.04
C THR A 29 10.41 13.69 -3.55
N VAL A 30 10.95 12.49 -3.77
CA VAL A 30 10.23 11.25 -3.45
C VAL A 30 11.13 10.26 -2.74
N VAL A 31 10.67 9.75 -1.60
CA VAL A 31 11.29 8.66 -0.86
C VAL A 31 10.36 7.43 -0.92
N VAL A 32 10.93 6.26 -1.16
CA VAL A 32 10.25 4.96 -1.11
C VAL A 32 11.09 4.05 -0.22
N PRO A 33 10.81 4.00 1.09
CA PRO A 33 11.59 3.15 2.00
C PRO A 33 11.33 1.67 1.73
N ASP A 34 12.34 0.84 1.96
CA ASP A 34 12.17 -0.62 1.99
C ASP A 34 11.74 -1.06 3.39
N LEU A 35 10.46 -1.42 3.51
CA LEU A 35 9.83 -1.77 4.77
C LEU A 35 9.69 -3.29 4.99
N ARG A 36 10.27 -4.12 4.10
CA ARG A 36 10.13 -5.59 4.16
C ARG A 36 10.68 -6.18 5.45
N ALA A 37 11.74 -5.63 5.99
CA ALA A 37 12.29 -6.07 7.27
C ALA A 37 11.31 -5.87 8.45
N ALA A 38 10.46 -4.86 8.38
CA ALA A 38 9.49 -4.57 9.44
C ALA A 38 8.40 -5.64 9.57
N VAL A 39 8.10 -6.38 8.50
CA VAL A 39 7.06 -7.42 8.44
C VAL A 39 7.59 -8.85 8.53
N ALA A 40 8.88 -9.04 8.81
CA ALA A 40 9.50 -10.36 8.93
C ALA A 40 8.86 -11.21 10.04
N GLU A 41 8.39 -10.55 11.11
CA GLU A 41 7.68 -11.15 12.24
C GLU A 41 6.32 -10.45 12.42
N ALA A 42 5.26 -11.24 12.70
CA ALA A 42 3.92 -10.70 12.87
C ALA A 42 3.79 -9.80 14.10
N GLN A 43 4.29 -10.24 15.27
CA GLN A 43 4.16 -9.48 16.50
C GLN A 43 4.91 -8.14 16.41
N GLY A 44 4.23 -7.02 16.66
CA GLY A 44 4.81 -5.68 16.69
C GLY A 44 5.22 -5.14 15.31
N TRP A 45 4.69 -5.71 14.21
CA TRP A 45 5.00 -5.21 12.88
C TRP A 45 4.52 -3.78 12.62
N PRO A 46 3.35 -3.32 13.14
CA PRO A 46 2.89 -1.97 12.86
C PRO A 46 3.83 -0.89 13.42
N GLU A 47 4.39 -1.11 14.62
CA GLU A 47 5.34 -0.20 15.25
C GLU A 47 6.67 -0.16 14.49
N ARG A 48 7.20 -1.34 14.09
CA ARG A 48 8.42 -1.42 13.28
C ARG A 48 8.24 -0.75 11.91
N TRP A 49 7.07 -0.94 11.30
CA TRP A 49 6.72 -0.32 10.03
C TRP A 49 6.70 1.20 10.13
N GLY A 50 6.00 1.74 11.12
CA GLY A 50 5.96 3.17 11.39
C GLY A 50 7.35 3.76 11.65
N ALA A 51 8.17 3.07 12.45
CA ALA A 51 9.55 3.50 12.72
C ALA A 51 10.44 3.47 11.47
N ALA A 52 10.32 2.45 10.61
CA ALA A 52 11.08 2.32 9.38
C ALA A 52 10.65 3.33 8.29
N ALA A 53 9.38 3.79 8.34
CA ALA A 53 8.84 4.78 7.41
C ALA A 53 9.03 6.24 7.87
N ALA A 54 9.73 6.49 8.98
CA ALA A 54 9.79 7.81 9.65
C ALA A 54 10.71 8.83 8.95
N GLU A 55 10.58 9.00 7.64
CA GLU A 55 11.25 10.05 6.86
C GLU A 55 10.35 11.29 6.74
N PRO A 56 10.79 12.50 7.13
CA PRO A 56 9.96 13.71 7.06
C PRO A 56 9.40 13.95 5.66
N ALA A 57 8.08 14.12 5.56
CA ALA A 57 7.39 14.32 4.29
C ALA A 57 6.20 15.28 4.43
N GLU A 58 5.92 16.06 3.36
CA GLU A 58 4.73 16.91 3.27
C GLU A 58 3.49 16.10 2.90
N ALA A 59 3.69 15.03 2.14
CA ALA A 59 2.65 14.13 1.67
C ALA A 59 3.07 12.66 1.81
N VAL A 60 2.14 11.83 2.27
CA VAL A 60 2.31 10.37 2.35
C VAL A 60 1.31 9.71 1.40
N LEU A 61 1.76 8.74 0.63
CA LEU A 61 0.92 7.92 -0.22
C LEU A 61 1.11 6.45 0.17
N GLY A 62 0.02 5.72 0.31
CA GLY A 62 0.06 4.28 0.50
C GLY A 62 -0.75 3.54 -0.54
N PHE A 63 -0.20 2.42 -0.98
CA PHE A 63 -0.80 1.54 -1.97
C PHE A 63 -1.33 0.26 -1.34
N SER A 64 -2.52 -0.20 -1.77
CA SER A 64 -3.03 -1.52 -1.39
C SER A 64 -3.09 -1.72 0.14
N GLY A 65 -2.53 -2.81 0.65
CA GLY A 65 -2.49 -3.12 2.08
C GLY A 65 -1.72 -2.13 2.96
N ALA A 66 -0.89 -1.23 2.38
CA ALA A 66 -0.23 -0.18 3.16
C ALA A 66 -1.22 0.84 3.75
N GLY A 67 -2.42 0.94 3.19
CA GLY A 67 -3.43 1.92 3.60
C GLY A 67 -3.76 1.90 5.09
N VAL A 68 -3.72 0.73 5.73
CA VAL A 68 -4.01 0.58 7.17
C VAL A 68 -3.00 1.27 8.08
N THR A 69 -1.77 1.53 7.57
CA THR A 69 -0.68 2.13 8.35
C THR A 69 -0.58 3.64 8.17
N LEU A 70 -1.26 4.21 7.16
CA LEU A 70 -1.10 5.62 6.79
C LEU A 70 -1.41 6.63 7.90
N PRO A 71 -2.42 6.43 8.75
CA PRO A 71 -2.65 7.35 9.87
C PRO A 71 -1.43 7.46 10.79
N ALA A 72 -0.82 6.32 11.15
CA ALA A 72 0.34 6.29 12.02
C ALA A 72 1.60 6.85 11.34
N VAL A 73 1.84 6.50 10.08
CA VAL A 73 2.95 7.03 9.30
C VAL A 73 2.82 8.54 9.13
N ALA A 74 1.65 9.04 8.72
CA ALA A 74 1.42 10.48 8.50
C ALA A 74 1.61 11.29 9.77
N ALA A 75 1.12 10.79 10.92
CA ALA A 75 1.34 11.42 12.22
C ALA A 75 2.83 11.47 12.59
N ALA A 76 3.58 10.38 12.35
CA ALA A 76 4.99 10.27 12.69
C ALA A 76 5.88 11.20 11.85
N VAL A 77 5.59 11.37 10.55
CA VAL A 77 6.41 12.17 9.63
C VAL A 77 5.96 13.63 9.52
N GLY A 78 4.85 14.00 10.16
CA GLY A 78 4.29 15.35 10.12
C GLY A 78 3.68 15.73 8.77
N ALA A 79 3.22 14.75 8.00
CA ALA A 79 2.56 14.99 6.72
C ALA A 79 1.24 15.74 6.90
N ARG A 80 0.89 16.56 5.91
CA ARG A 80 -0.40 17.28 5.87
C ARG A 80 -1.34 16.75 4.77
N ARG A 81 -0.83 15.93 3.87
CA ARG A 81 -1.58 15.28 2.81
C ARG A 81 -1.37 13.78 2.90
N VAL A 82 -2.46 13.04 2.93
CA VAL A 82 -2.43 11.58 3.03
C VAL A 82 -3.28 10.99 1.91
N VAL A 83 -2.68 10.13 1.09
CA VAL A 83 -3.32 9.62 -0.13
C VAL A 83 -3.35 8.10 -0.11
N TRP A 84 -4.55 7.55 -0.18
CA TRP A 84 -4.80 6.12 -0.39
C TRP A 84 -4.95 5.87 -1.88
N VAL A 85 -4.11 5.04 -2.47
CA VAL A 85 -4.20 4.65 -3.88
C VAL A 85 -4.59 3.18 -3.95
N ASP A 86 -5.82 2.91 -4.37
CA ASP A 86 -6.38 1.54 -4.37
C ASP A 86 -5.97 0.78 -3.10
N ALA A 87 -6.31 1.34 -1.95
CA ALA A 87 -5.76 0.91 -0.68
C ALA A 87 -6.85 0.68 0.38
N VAL A 88 -6.56 -0.18 1.33
CA VAL A 88 -7.44 -0.46 2.46
C VAL A 88 -7.61 0.80 3.30
N VAL A 89 -8.86 1.22 3.52
CA VAL A 89 -9.17 2.34 4.42
C VAL A 89 -9.16 1.82 5.86
N PRO A 90 -8.39 2.44 6.77
CA PRO A 90 -8.33 2.00 8.16
C PRO A 90 -9.65 2.21 8.89
N ALA A 91 -9.83 1.63 10.08
CA ALA A 91 -10.90 2.00 10.99
C ALA A 91 -10.87 3.51 11.34
N GLU A 92 -11.99 4.08 11.74
CA GLU A 92 -12.04 5.50 12.14
C GLU A 92 -11.22 5.78 13.39
N SER A 93 -11.20 4.82 14.30
CA SER A 93 -10.47 4.89 15.58
C SER A 93 -10.17 3.50 16.13
N GLY A 94 -9.36 3.42 17.15
CA GLY A 94 -9.01 2.17 17.82
C GLY A 94 -8.04 1.32 17.01
N VAL A 95 -8.50 0.24 16.39
CA VAL A 95 -7.66 -0.68 15.63
C VAL A 95 -8.32 -1.09 14.32
N THR A 96 -7.51 -1.27 13.29
CA THR A 96 -7.91 -1.91 12.04
C THR A 96 -7.56 -3.39 12.10
N VAL A 97 -8.53 -4.26 11.81
CA VAL A 97 -8.32 -5.70 11.64
C VAL A 97 -8.45 -6.06 10.16
N ALA A 98 -7.85 -7.16 9.75
CA ALA A 98 -8.02 -7.67 8.40
C ALA A 98 -9.50 -8.02 8.14
N ASP A 99 -9.97 -7.72 6.94
CA ASP A 99 -11.32 -8.07 6.50
C ASP A 99 -11.54 -9.59 6.37
N ASP A 100 -12.80 -9.99 6.24
CA ASP A 100 -13.17 -11.40 6.16
C ASP A 100 -12.69 -12.04 4.85
N ASP A 101 -12.54 -11.29 3.77
CA ASP A 101 -12.05 -11.80 2.49
C ASP A 101 -10.59 -12.22 2.59
N ILE A 102 -9.75 -11.36 3.17
CA ILE A 102 -8.34 -11.67 3.45
C ILE A 102 -8.25 -12.86 4.42
N ARG A 103 -9.00 -12.85 5.52
CA ARG A 103 -9.01 -13.92 6.51
C ARG A 103 -9.41 -15.27 5.94
N THR A 104 -10.34 -15.29 4.98
CA THR A 104 -10.78 -16.51 4.29
C THR A 104 -9.76 -16.99 3.27
N ARG A 105 -9.07 -16.08 2.59
CA ARG A 105 -8.13 -16.41 1.51
C ARG A 105 -6.76 -16.86 2.01
N ILE A 106 -6.23 -16.21 3.03
CA ILE A 106 -4.86 -16.41 3.53
C ILE A 106 -4.56 -17.87 3.93
N PRO A 107 -5.45 -18.61 4.63
CA PRO A 107 -5.16 -20.00 5.01
C PRO A 107 -4.75 -20.90 3.83
N ALA A 108 -5.35 -20.70 2.64
CA ALA A 108 -5.02 -21.46 1.44
C ALA A 108 -3.66 -21.08 0.83
N LEU A 109 -3.07 -19.98 1.24
CA LEU A 109 -1.78 -19.46 0.77
C LEU A 109 -0.64 -19.74 1.76
N ILE A 110 -0.93 -20.34 2.91
CA ILE A 110 0.10 -20.70 3.89
C ILE A 110 0.80 -21.98 3.44
N ALA A 111 2.12 -21.88 3.24
CA ALA A 111 2.96 -23.02 2.88
C ALA A 111 3.29 -23.88 4.12
N PRO A 112 3.85 -25.11 3.92
CA PRO A 112 4.13 -26.05 5.03
C PRO A 112 5.06 -25.52 6.13
N ASP A 113 5.85 -24.49 5.86
CA ASP A 113 6.71 -23.82 6.82
C ASP A 113 6.01 -22.75 7.66
N GLY A 114 4.67 -22.62 7.52
CA GLY A 114 3.85 -21.67 8.29
C GLY A 114 3.91 -20.21 7.79
N ARG A 115 4.48 -19.96 6.61
CA ARG A 115 4.54 -18.62 6.03
C ARG A 115 3.60 -18.48 4.84
N ILE A 116 3.04 -17.28 4.65
CA ILE A 116 2.25 -16.94 3.47
C ILE A 116 3.16 -17.01 2.24
N ALA A 117 2.72 -17.63 1.16
CA ALA A 117 3.45 -17.70 -0.09
C ALA A 117 3.78 -16.30 -0.62
N ASP A 118 4.91 -16.18 -1.32
CA ASP A 118 5.29 -14.94 -1.99
C ASP A 118 4.17 -14.48 -2.93
N TRP A 119 3.78 -13.21 -2.83
CA TRP A 119 2.68 -12.63 -3.60
C TRP A 119 2.87 -12.83 -5.12
N THR A 120 4.11 -12.78 -5.59
CA THR A 120 4.42 -12.95 -7.02
C THR A 120 4.07 -14.34 -7.56
N THR A 121 3.79 -15.30 -6.68
CA THR A 121 3.43 -16.68 -7.03
C THR A 121 1.93 -16.98 -6.97
N TRP A 122 1.10 -16.05 -6.46
CA TRP A 122 -0.33 -16.29 -6.23
C TRP A 122 -1.14 -16.46 -7.52
N TRP A 123 -0.65 -15.91 -8.62
CA TRP A 123 -1.34 -15.80 -9.91
C TRP A 123 -0.98 -16.92 -10.89
N GLY A 124 -0.25 -17.94 -10.41
CA GLY A 124 0.28 -19.01 -11.26
C GLY A 124 1.50 -18.59 -12.10
N PRO A 125 2.01 -19.48 -12.94
CA PRO A 125 3.30 -19.27 -13.63
C PRO A 125 3.37 -18.06 -14.55
N ALA A 126 2.27 -17.72 -15.23
CA ALA A 126 2.19 -16.60 -16.18
C ALA A 126 1.51 -15.35 -15.61
N GLY A 127 0.83 -15.45 -14.47
CA GLY A 127 -0.06 -14.39 -13.99
C GLY A 127 0.63 -13.06 -13.73
N LEU A 128 1.85 -13.07 -13.20
CA LEU A 128 2.59 -11.82 -13.01
C LEU A 128 3.01 -11.17 -14.35
N ASP A 129 3.23 -11.97 -15.38
CA ASP A 129 3.61 -11.48 -16.71
C ASP A 129 2.43 -10.77 -17.41
N GLU A 130 1.21 -11.21 -17.13
CA GLU A 130 -0.02 -10.56 -17.59
C GLU A 130 -0.30 -9.27 -16.81
N LEU A 131 -0.08 -9.29 -15.50
CA LEU A 131 -0.31 -8.15 -14.62
C LEU A 131 0.69 -7.02 -14.81
N ILE A 132 1.94 -7.34 -15.13
CA ILE A 132 3.04 -6.38 -15.32
C ILE A 132 3.77 -6.71 -16.62
N PRO A 133 3.41 -6.08 -17.76
CA PRO A 133 4.00 -6.37 -19.05
C PRO A 133 5.50 -6.05 -19.16
N ASP A 134 6.01 -5.06 -18.41
CA ASP A 134 7.42 -4.70 -18.40
C ASP A 134 8.29 -5.77 -17.72
N ALA A 135 9.21 -6.36 -18.46
CA ALA A 135 10.05 -7.45 -17.97
C ALA A 135 11.08 -7.01 -16.91
N GLY A 136 11.57 -5.78 -17.00
CA GLY A 136 12.52 -5.22 -16.04
C GLY A 136 11.85 -4.97 -14.68
N LEU A 137 10.66 -4.38 -14.71
CA LEU A 137 9.87 -4.14 -13.50
C LEU A 137 9.45 -5.47 -12.84
N ARG A 138 9.01 -6.47 -13.65
CA ARG A 138 8.72 -7.81 -13.11
C ARG A 138 9.92 -8.45 -12.42
N ALA A 139 11.10 -8.33 -13.04
CA ALA A 139 12.35 -8.87 -12.47
C ALA A 139 12.68 -8.17 -11.14
N ALA A 140 12.53 -6.85 -11.06
CA ALA A 140 12.74 -6.07 -9.84
C ALA A 140 11.76 -6.49 -8.73
N ILE A 141 10.46 -6.60 -9.03
CA ILE A 141 9.45 -7.03 -8.06
C ILE A 141 9.72 -8.46 -7.58
N ARG A 142 10.08 -9.39 -8.47
CA ARG A 142 10.45 -10.76 -8.08
C ARG A 142 11.71 -10.82 -7.21
N ALA A 143 12.69 -9.95 -7.47
CA ALA A 143 13.91 -9.89 -6.66
C ALA A 143 13.65 -9.38 -5.23
N GLU A 144 12.58 -8.64 -5.02
CA GLU A 144 12.13 -8.18 -3.70
C GLU A 144 11.14 -9.15 -3.02
N GLY A 145 10.84 -10.28 -3.67
CA GLY A 145 9.92 -11.29 -3.16
C GLY A 145 10.26 -11.70 -1.73
N HIS A 146 9.24 -11.74 -0.88
CA HIS A 146 9.37 -12.13 0.52
C HIS A 146 8.06 -12.76 1.00
N ARG A 147 8.12 -13.36 2.18
CA ARG A 147 7.02 -14.15 2.72
C ARG A 147 6.67 -13.68 4.12
N LEU A 148 5.41 -13.36 4.33
CA LEU A 148 4.91 -12.94 5.64
C LEU A 148 4.67 -14.15 6.56
N PRO A 149 4.72 -13.97 7.89
CA PRO A 149 4.25 -14.98 8.84
C PRO A 149 2.78 -15.36 8.58
N GLY A 150 2.40 -16.62 8.76
CA GLY A 150 1.03 -17.09 8.52
C GLY A 150 -0.03 -16.38 9.37
N ASN A 151 0.35 -15.90 10.54
CA ASN A 151 -0.49 -15.13 11.46
C ASN A 151 -0.37 -13.60 11.29
N PHE A 152 0.20 -13.11 10.19
CA PHE A 152 0.41 -11.68 9.95
C PHE A 152 -0.89 -10.87 10.04
N TYR A 153 -1.95 -11.39 9.45
CA TYR A 153 -3.26 -10.74 9.39
C TYR A 153 -4.11 -10.91 10.66
N ASP A 154 -3.60 -11.63 11.67
CA ASP A 154 -4.22 -11.70 13.01
C ASP A 154 -3.85 -10.48 13.86
N VAL A 155 -2.82 -9.73 13.44
CA VAL A 155 -2.36 -8.54 14.16
C VAL A 155 -3.22 -7.35 13.80
N ALA A 156 -3.85 -6.75 14.81
CA ALA A 156 -4.59 -5.51 14.66
C ALA A 156 -3.62 -4.31 14.51
N VAL A 157 -3.93 -3.39 13.61
CA VAL A 157 -3.12 -2.18 13.36
C VAL A 157 -3.74 -1.01 14.09
N PRO A 158 -3.04 -0.37 15.04
CA PRO A 158 -3.55 0.78 15.77
C PRO A 158 -3.80 1.98 14.85
N VAL A 159 -4.91 2.69 15.10
CA VAL A 159 -5.19 3.99 14.51
C VAL A 159 -4.92 5.04 15.58
N PRO A 160 -3.99 5.98 15.40
CA PRO A 160 -3.68 7.00 16.39
C PRO A 160 -4.88 7.95 16.57
N ASP A 161 -5.09 8.43 17.81
CA ASP A 161 -6.17 9.36 18.12
C ASP A 161 -6.08 10.68 17.34
N ARG A 162 -4.90 11.03 16.88
CA ARG A 162 -4.64 12.25 16.09
C ARG A 162 -3.73 11.94 14.90
N TRP A 163 -4.25 12.21 13.73
CA TRP A 163 -3.52 12.21 12.47
C TRP A 163 -4.16 13.22 11.49
N PRO A 164 -3.51 13.63 10.42
CA PRO A 164 -4.01 14.70 9.54
C PRO A 164 -5.15 14.24 8.62
N GLU A 165 -6.29 13.86 9.18
CA GLU A 165 -7.46 13.34 8.45
C GLU A 165 -8.05 14.37 7.47
N ASP A 166 -8.01 15.66 7.79
CA ASP A 166 -8.43 16.74 6.88
C ASP A 166 -7.65 16.74 5.56
N GLY A 167 -6.45 16.17 5.56
CA GLY A 167 -5.60 16.01 4.37
C GLY A 167 -5.81 14.69 3.63
N ALA A 168 -6.75 13.84 4.08
CA ALA A 168 -7.01 12.54 3.48
C ALA A 168 -7.69 12.67 2.12
N ARG A 169 -7.24 11.83 1.16
CA ARG A 169 -7.91 11.65 -0.13
C ARG A 169 -7.73 10.22 -0.62
N TYR A 170 -8.64 9.80 -1.47
CA TYR A 170 -8.61 8.47 -2.05
C TYR A 170 -8.48 8.55 -3.58
N VAL A 171 -7.64 7.70 -4.14
CA VAL A 171 -7.49 7.49 -5.59
C VAL A 171 -7.94 6.06 -5.88
N GLN A 172 -9.05 5.91 -6.57
CA GLN A 172 -9.54 4.61 -7.03
C GLN A 172 -8.94 4.31 -8.41
N LEU A 173 -8.37 3.12 -8.58
CA LEU A 173 -7.82 2.65 -9.85
C LEU A 173 -8.63 1.49 -10.43
N SER A 174 -9.15 0.60 -9.57
CA SER A 174 -9.74 -0.67 -9.99
C SER A 174 -11.08 -0.95 -9.30
N PRO A 175 -11.89 -1.88 -9.85
CA PRO A 175 -13.13 -2.32 -9.23
C PRO A 175 -12.89 -3.10 -7.93
N ALA A 176 -11.70 -3.68 -7.73
CA ALA A 176 -11.38 -4.45 -6.53
C ALA A 176 -11.40 -3.60 -5.24
N TYR A 177 -11.33 -2.27 -5.36
CA TYR A 177 -11.32 -1.34 -4.24
C TYR A 177 -12.55 -0.40 -4.21
N GLU A 178 -13.65 -0.80 -4.86
CA GLU A 178 -14.91 -0.02 -4.85
C GLU A 178 -15.45 0.18 -3.43
N ASP A 179 -15.44 -0.88 -2.60
CA ASP A 179 -15.92 -0.79 -1.21
C ASP A 179 -15.04 0.14 -0.37
N ALA A 180 -13.73 0.10 -0.55
CA ALA A 180 -12.81 1.03 0.12
C ALA A 180 -13.03 2.48 -0.33
N ALA A 181 -13.26 2.71 -1.63
CA ALA A 181 -13.61 4.02 -2.15
C ALA A 181 -14.97 4.52 -1.62
N ALA A 182 -15.95 3.61 -1.44
CA ALA A 182 -17.24 3.95 -0.83
C ALA A 182 -17.08 4.36 0.64
N VAL A 183 -16.25 3.64 1.42
CA VAL A 183 -15.91 4.02 2.80
C VAL A 183 -15.25 5.40 2.83
N ALA A 184 -14.30 5.69 1.95
CA ALA A 184 -13.64 6.99 1.88
C ALA A 184 -14.65 8.12 1.58
N ARG A 185 -15.58 7.90 0.62
CA ARG A 185 -16.67 8.85 0.33
C ARG A 185 -17.57 9.09 1.54
N ALA A 186 -17.93 8.03 2.28
CA ALA A 186 -18.76 8.12 3.48
C ALA A 186 -18.09 8.95 4.59
N ARG A 187 -16.75 8.96 4.67
CA ARG A 187 -15.97 9.82 5.56
C ARG A 187 -15.79 11.25 5.05
N GLY A 188 -16.33 11.58 3.88
CA GLY A 188 -16.17 12.89 3.28
C GLY A 188 -14.80 13.13 2.63
N TRP A 189 -13.98 12.10 2.44
CA TRP A 189 -12.71 12.27 1.75
C TRP A 189 -12.94 12.50 0.26
N PRO A 190 -12.20 13.40 -0.39
CA PRO A 190 -12.20 13.51 -1.83
C PRO A 190 -11.78 12.18 -2.47
N VAL A 191 -12.61 11.65 -3.37
CA VAL A 191 -12.33 10.43 -4.14
C VAL A 191 -12.20 10.81 -5.60
N VAL A 192 -11.08 10.45 -6.22
CA VAL A 192 -10.78 10.68 -7.64
C VAL A 192 -10.46 9.37 -8.36
N GLY A 193 -10.49 9.38 -9.69
CA GLY A 193 -10.35 8.17 -10.49
C GLY A 193 -11.65 7.38 -10.53
N GLY A 194 -11.56 6.08 -10.76
CA GLY A 194 -12.71 5.19 -10.89
C GLY A 194 -12.31 3.74 -11.15
N PRO A 195 -13.30 2.85 -11.30
CA PRO A 195 -13.07 1.41 -11.38
C PRO A 195 -12.63 0.92 -12.77
N GLU A 196 -12.35 1.79 -13.73
CA GLU A 196 -12.11 1.42 -15.13
C GLU A 196 -10.71 0.87 -15.39
N GLY A 197 -9.77 1.07 -14.46
CA GLY A 197 -8.38 0.63 -14.58
C GLY A 197 -8.07 -0.66 -13.82
N ALA A 198 -6.78 -0.93 -13.64
CA ALA A 198 -6.27 -2.08 -12.92
C ALA A 198 -5.58 -1.66 -11.61
N HIS A 199 -5.60 -2.56 -10.62
CA HIS A 199 -4.95 -2.33 -9.33
C HIS A 199 -3.46 -1.94 -9.47
N LEU A 200 -2.76 -2.55 -10.43
CA LEU A 200 -1.35 -2.29 -10.67
C LEU A 200 -1.06 -1.10 -11.61
N ASP A 201 -2.06 -0.28 -11.96
CA ASP A 201 -1.82 0.94 -12.75
C ASP A 201 -0.85 1.91 -12.06
N ILE A 202 -0.71 1.83 -10.75
CA ILE A 202 0.33 2.55 -10.02
C ILE A 202 1.74 2.24 -10.54
N ALA A 203 1.94 1.04 -11.07
CA ALA A 203 3.20 0.55 -11.62
C ALA A 203 3.21 0.55 -13.16
N THR A 204 2.05 0.33 -13.81
CA THR A 204 1.95 0.12 -15.27
C THR A 204 1.50 1.37 -16.03
N ASP A 205 0.82 2.30 -15.37
CA ASP A 205 0.43 3.62 -15.91
C ASP A 205 0.67 4.75 -14.88
N PRO A 206 1.94 4.98 -14.49
CA PRO A 206 2.28 5.96 -13.46
C PRO A 206 1.95 7.40 -13.85
N SER A 207 1.87 7.70 -15.14
CA SER A 207 1.51 9.03 -15.63
C SER A 207 0.05 9.35 -15.29
N ARG A 208 -0.89 8.44 -15.60
CA ARG A 208 -2.30 8.56 -15.24
C ARG A 208 -2.47 8.69 -13.72
N VAL A 209 -1.78 7.83 -12.95
CA VAL A 209 -1.87 7.90 -11.48
C VAL A 209 -1.34 9.23 -10.96
N SER A 210 -0.22 9.73 -11.50
CA SER A 210 0.33 11.04 -11.13
C SER A 210 -0.65 12.20 -11.44
N ASP A 211 -1.39 12.13 -12.56
CA ASP A 211 -2.41 13.13 -12.90
C ASP A 211 -3.56 13.15 -11.88
N LEU A 212 -3.95 11.99 -11.35
CA LEU A 212 -4.96 11.87 -10.30
C LEU A 212 -4.49 12.43 -8.94
N LEU A 213 -3.19 12.50 -8.73
CA LEU A 213 -2.64 13.06 -7.49
C LEU A 213 -2.73 14.58 -7.44
N GLY A 214 -2.74 15.28 -8.56
CA GLY A 214 -2.91 16.74 -8.69
C GLY A 214 -1.68 17.54 -8.37
#